data_a08aaa72b0a6416c50f8b05838c39345
#
_entry.id   a08aaa72b0a6416c50f8b05838c39345
#
_cell.length_a   1.000
_cell.length_b   1.000
_cell.length_c   1.000
_cell.angle_alpha   90.00
_cell.angle_beta   90.00
_cell.angle_gamma   90.00
#
_symmetry.space_group_name_H-M   'P 1'
#
loop_
_entity.id
_entity.type
_entity.pdbx_description
1 polymer ?
#
loop_
_entity_poly.entity_id
_entity_poly.type
_entity_poly.pdbx_seq_one_letter_code
_entity_poly.pdbx_strand_id
1 'polypeptide(L)'
;ERKDIKLWIDLAKKIFSDSTQIVIHGVSMGAATTMMLAGDTLPQNVKWFVEDCGYTSVWEQFQYVLAKDYHISSKSLLKAAQKKAEKLYNLNFKKASSEEQIKKSNLPMLFIHGDGDTYVPVKMVEQLYKVKPEPKELWIVPGATHAHSYKSAPKEYTKQVKDFISKYSESK
;
A
#
# COMPACT_ATOMS: atom_id res chain seq x y z
N GLU A 1 7.56 9.12 5.06
CA GLU A 1 8.08 8.16 4.05
C GLU A 1 7.62 8.52 2.63
N ARG A 2 6.30 8.78 2.37
CA ARG A 2 5.83 9.06 0.99
C ARG A 2 6.49 10.28 0.34
N LYS A 3 6.92 11.28 1.11
CA LYS A 3 7.67 12.42 0.59
C LYS A 3 9.07 12.01 0.15
N ASP A 4 9.66 11.06 0.86
CA ASP A 4 11.00 10.56 0.55
C ASP A 4 11.00 9.76 -0.75
N ILE A 5 9.91 9.00 -1.02
CA ILE A 5 9.76 8.29 -2.30
C ILE A 5 9.77 9.25 -3.49
N LYS A 6 9.23 10.47 -3.36
CA LYS A 6 9.29 11.46 -4.44
C LYS A 6 10.74 11.85 -4.77
N LEU A 7 11.60 11.96 -3.78
CA LEU A 7 13.04 12.21 -4.00
C LEU A 7 13.72 11.04 -4.70
N TRP A 8 13.33 9.79 -4.37
CA TRP A 8 13.82 8.60 -5.06
C TRP A 8 13.33 8.52 -6.51
N ILE A 9 12.09 8.93 -6.80
CA ILE A 9 11.58 9.05 -8.17
C ILE A 9 12.42 10.04 -8.97
N ASP A 10 12.70 11.23 -8.41
CA ASP A 10 13.54 12.25 -9.05
C ASP A 10 14.97 11.75 -9.27
N LEU A 11 15.53 11.02 -8.31
CA LEU A 11 16.85 10.41 -8.44
C LEU A 11 16.86 9.33 -9.53
N ALA A 12 15.86 8.45 -9.58
CA ALA A 12 15.74 7.41 -10.61
C ALA A 12 15.70 8.02 -12.01
N LYS A 13 14.95 9.10 -12.21
CA LYS A 13 14.91 9.84 -13.49
C LYS A 13 16.31 10.38 -13.87
N LYS A 14 17.04 10.92 -12.92
CA LYS A 14 18.40 11.43 -13.17
C LYS A 14 19.40 10.32 -13.54
N ILE A 15 19.27 9.13 -12.91
CA ILE A 15 20.18 8.00 -13.13
C ILE A 15 19.88 7.30 -14.45
N PHE A 16 18.61 7.03 -14.75
CA PHE A 16 18.24 6.18 -15.88
C PHE A 16 17.83 6.97 -17.13
N SER A 17 16.92 7.87 -17.05
CA SER A 17 16.55 8.92 -18.02
C SER A 17 15.20 9.54 -17.66
N ASP A 18 14.90 10.69 -18.29
CA ASP A 18 13.57 11.32 -18.17
C ASP A 18 12.44 10.50 -18.83
N SER A 19 12.75 9.55 -19.69
CA SER A 19 11.77 8.65 -20.32
C SER A 19 11.53 7.35 -19.52
N THR A 20 12.26 7.13 -18.41
CA THR A 20 12.11 5.92 -17.58
C THR A 20 10.70 5.78 -17.05
N GLN A 21 10.10 4.61 -17.24
CA GLN A 21 8.83 4.25 -16.61
C GLN A 21 9.09 3.61 -15.24
N ILE A 22 8.31 4.04 -14.24
CA ILE A 22 8.54 3.68 -12.85
C ILE A 22 7.31 2.94 -12.31
N VAL A 23 7.54 1.77 -11.73
CA VAL A 23 6.59 1.09 -10.86
C VAL A 23 6.96 1.36 -9.41
N ILE A 24 5.98 1.70 -8.59
CA ILE A 24 6.17 1.83 -7.13
C ILE A 24 5.62 0.55 -6.49
N HIS A 25 6.51 -0.20 -5.86
CA HIS A 25 6.17 -1.47 -5.23
C HIS A 25 6.52 -1.42 -3.74
N GLY A 26 5.58 -1.78 -2.89
CA GLY A 26 5.77 -1.80 -1.44
C GLY A 26 5.14 -3.01 -0.77
N VAL A 27 5.72 -3.42 0.37
CA VAL A 27 5.25 -4.54 1.19
C VAL A 27 4.91 -4.02 2.58
N SER A 28 3.79 -4.42 3.16
CA SER A 28 3.34 -4.07 4.50
C SER A 28 3.25 -2.55 4.72
N MET A 29 4.04 -1.96 5.59
CA MET A 29 4.13 -0.51 5.76
C MET A 29 4.56 0.20 4.46
N GLY A 30 5.44 -0.44 3.67
CA GLY A 30 5.81 0.04 2.34
C GLY A 30 4.64 0.03 1.36
N ALA A 31 3.75 -0.97 1.43
CA ALA A 31 2.52 -1.02 0.65
C ALA A 31 1.55 0.11 1.03
N ALA A 32 1.37 0.36 2.32
CA ALA A 32 0.58 1.50 2.79
C ALA A 32 1.18 2.83 2.32
N THR A 33 2.51 2.97 2.35
CA THR A 33 3.21 4.16 1.84
C THR A 33 3.02 4.32 0.33
N THR A 34 3.10 3.23 -0.43
CA THR A 34 2.81 3.16 -1.88
C THR A 34 1.40 3.64 -2.19
N MET A 35 0.41 3.12 -1.47
CA MET A 35 -0.99 3.53 -1.61
C MET A 35 -1.21 4.99 -1.24
N MET A 36 -0.58 5.46 -0.15
CA MET A 36 -0.69 6.87 0.25
C MET A 36 -0.03 7.81 -0.75
N LEU A 37 1.03 7.38 -1.43
CA LEU A 37 1.69 8.12 -2.49
C LEU A 37 0.81 8.21 -3.74
N ALA A 38 0.05 7.17 -4.05
CA ALA A 38 -0.79 7.10 -5.25
C ALA A 38 -1.85 8.22 -5.33
N GLY A 39 -2.22 8.80 -4.18
CA GLY A 39 -3.15 9.93 -4.12
C GLY A 39 -2.50 11.31 -4.30
N ASP A 40 -1.18 11.37 -4.43
CA ASP A 40 -0.46 12.63 -4.63
C ASP A 40 -0.30 12.95 -6.13
N THR A 41 0.00 14.22 -6.43
CA THR A 41 0.49 14.58 -7.76
C THR A 41 1.89 14.00 -7.98
N LEU A 42 2.05 13.22 -9.03
CA LEU A 42 3.28 12.49 -9.37
C LEU A 42 3.76 12.83 -10.79
N PRO A 43 5.06 12.67 -11.07
CA PRO A 43 5.59 12.76 -12.41
C PRO A 43 4.96 11.72 -13.34
N GLN A 44 4.82 12.04 -14.63
CA GLN A 44 4.26 11.11 -15.63
C GLN A 44 5.05 9.81 -15.82
N ASN A 45 6.25 9.74 -15.28
CA ASN A 45 7.10 8.55 -15.24
C ASN A 45 6.53 7.44 -14.37
N VAL A 46 5.79 7.77 -13.30
CA VAL A 46 5.12 6.79 -12.46
C VAL A 46 3.90 6.27 -13.20
N LYS A 47 3.90 4.97 -13.50
CA LYS A 47 2.88 4.34 -14.33
C LYS A 47 2.03 3.33 -13.57
N TRP A 48 2.61 2.60 -12.63
CA TRP A 48 1.95 1.50 -11.93
C TRP A 48 2.27 1.48 -10.46
N PHE A 49 1.35 0.93 -9.70
CA PHE A 49 1.52 0.64 -8.29
C PHE A 49 1.32 -0.85 -8.02
N VAL A 50 2.16 -1.42 -7.15
CA VAL A 50 1.99 -2.76 -6.60
C VAL A 50 2.04 -2.64 -5.09
N GLU A 51 0.99 -3.06 -4.43
CA GLU A 51 0.94 -3.13 -2.97
C GLU A 51 0.80 -4.59 -2.52
N ASP A 52 1.56 -5.02 -1.53
CA ASP A 52 1.51 -6.35 -0.94
C ASP A 52 1.28 -6.24 0.56
N CYS A 53 0.17 -6.77 1.05
CA CYS A 53 -0.29 -6.80 2.44
C CYS A 53 -0.33 -5.44 3.16
N GLY A 54 -0.73 -4.38 2.44
CA GLY A 54 -0.93 -3.06 3.02
C GLY A 54 -2.23 -2.93 3.80
N TYR A 55 -2.35 -1.89 4.60
CA TYR A 55 -3.50 -1.63 5.47
C TYR A 55 -4.28 -0.38 5.06
N THR A 56 -5.55 -0.32 5.46
CA THR A 56 -6.50 0.76 5.14
C THR A 56 -6.06 2.11 5.71
N SER A 57 -5.61 2.12 6.97
CA SER A 57 -5.07 3.31 7.65
C SER A 57 -4.21 2.90 8.85
N VAL A 58 -3.32 3.79 9.27
CA VAL A 58 -2.54 3.61 10.51
C VAL A 58 -3.46 3.47 11.71
N TRP A 59 -4.57 4.22 11.73
CA TRP A 59 -5.56 4.15 12.81
C TRP A 59 -6.20 2.77 12.91
N GLU A 60 -6.68 2.21 11.82
CA GLU A 60 -7.37 0.92 11.80
C GLU A 60 -6.41 -0.23 12.08
N GLN A 61 -5.20 -0.17 11.53
CA GLN A 61 -4.18 -1.16 11.80
C GLN A 61 -3.79 -1.18 13.30
N PHE A 62 -3.56 -0.03 13.91
CA PHE A 62 -3.27 0.04 15.34
C PHE A 62 -4.45 -0.42 16.19
N GLN A 63 -5.69 -0.06 15.81
CA GLN A 63 -6.89 -0.53 16.51
C GLN A 63 -7.01 -2.06 16.44
N TYR A 64 -6.74 -2.65 15.28
CA TYR A 64 -6.77 -4.10 15.10
C TYR A 64 -5.70 -4.80 15.94
N VAL A 65 -4.44 -4.36 15.89
CA VAL A 65 -3.34 -4.94 16.66
C VAL A 65 -3.58 -4.81 18.18
N LEU A 66 -4.04 -3.65 18.66
CA LEU A 66 -4.36 -3.46 20.06
C LEU A 66 -5.46 -4.43 20.55
N ALA A 67 -6.49 -4.62 19.74
CA ALA A 67 -7.58 -5.53 20.09
C ALA A 67 -7.12 -7.00 20.06
N LYS A 68 -6.37 -7.39 19.01
CA LYS A 68 -5.96 -8.78 18.79
C LYS A 68 -4.85 -9.24 19.75
N ASP A 69 -3.77 -8.48 19.81
CA ASP A 69 -2.53 -8.96 20.46
C ASP A 69 -2.45 -8.51 21.92
N TYR A 70 -3.10 -7.40 22.28
CA TYR A 70 -3.09 -6.85 23.64
C TYR A 70 -4.44 -6.91 24.35
N HIS A 71 -5.49 -7.42 23.68
CA HIS A 71 -6.86 -7.48 24.20
C HIS A 71 -7.41 -6.11 24.64
N ILE A 72 -6.90 -5.03 24.03
CA ILE A 72 -7.30 -3.65 24.31
C ILE A 72 -8.22 -3.15 23.20
N SER A 73 -9.52 -3.15 23.47
CA SER A 73 -10.54 -2.59 22.53
C SER A 73 -10.80 -1.10 22.74
N SER A 74 -10.22 -0.51 23.78
CA SER A 74 -10.46 0.89 24.15
C SER A 74 -9.90 1.88 23.14
N LYS A 75 -10.80 2.58 22.45
CA LYS A 75 -10.43 3.69 21.56
C LYS A 75 -9.80 4.88 22.31
N SER A 76 -9.97 4.97 23.63
CA SER A 76 -9.43 6.07 24.44
C SER A 76 -7.90 6.04 24.49
N LEU A 77 -7.30 4.85 24.63
CA LEU A 77 -5.85 4.69 24.60
C LEU A 77 -5.27 5.14 23.24
N LEU A 78 -5.87 4.67 22.16
CA LEU A 78 -5.43 5.03 20.81
C LEU A 78 -5.61 6.53 20.53
N LYS A 79 -6.68 7.16 21.04
CA LYS A 79 -6.87 8.62 20.96
C LYS A 79 -5.78 9.38 21.75
N ALA A 80 -5.41 8.89 22.93
CA ALA A 80 -4.32 9.50 23.71
C ALA A 80 -2.97 9.37 23.00
N ALA A 81 -2.67 8.20 22.46
CA ALA A 81 -1.48 7.97 21.63
C ALA A 81 -1.45 8.87 20.39
N GLN A 82 -2.57 8.98 19.67
CA GLN A 82 -2.76 9.90 18.54
C GLN A 82 -2.41 11.35 18.93
N LYS A 83 -3.00 11.85 20.03
CA LYS A 83 -2.76 13.23 20.49
C LYS A 83 -1.29 13.48 20.82
N LYS A 84 -0.62 12.50 21.43
CA LYS A 84 0.81 12.57 21.74
C LYS A 84 1.68 12.54 20.47
N ALA A 85 1.38 11.65 19.53
CA ALA A 85 2.09 11.54 18.27
C ALA A 85 1.93 12.82 17.42
N GLU A 86 0.73 13.41 17.41
CA GLU A 86 0.46 14.65 16.69
C GLU A 86 1.25 15.84 17.32
N LYS A 87 1.28 15.92 18.65
CA LYS A 87 2.04 16.96 19.36
C LYS A 87 3.56 16.86 19.16
N LEU A 88 4.11 15.63 19.20
CA LEU A 88 5.57 15.41 19.18
C LEU A 88 6.15 15.33 17.77
N TYR A 89 5.37 14.75 16.82
CA TYR A 89 5.88 14.36 15.50
C TYR A 89 5.03 14.89 14.35
N ASN A 90 4.00 15.69 14.63
CA ASN A 90 3.00 16.14 13.65
C ASN A 90 2.39 14.95 12.85
N LEU A 91 2.23 13.80 13.52
CA LEU A 91 1.76 12.56 12.94
C LEU A 91 0.30 12.32 13.34
N ASN A 92 -0.59 12.30 12.34
CA ASN A 92 -2.00 12.01 12.53
C ASN A 92 -2.36 10.65 11.94
N PHE A 93 -2.68 9.67 12.79
CA PHE A 93 -2.96 8.28 12.41
C PHE A 93 -4.18 8.12 11.50
N LYS A 94 -5.17 9.00 11.64
CA LYS A 94 -6.38 8.99 10.80
C LYS A 94 -6.14 9.59 9.43
N LYS A 95 -5.30 10.64 9.35
CA LYS A 95 -4.91 11.25 8.08
C LYS A 95 -3.94 10.35 7.30
N ALA A 96 -3.20 9.47 7.98
CA ALA A 96 -2.38 8.44 7.36
C ALA A 96 -3.29 7.27 6.91
N SER A 97 -4.05 7.49 5.84
CA SER A 97 -5.04 6.58 5.27
C SER A 97 -4.70 6.24 3.83
N SER A 98 -4.41 4.96 3.59
CA SER A 98 -4.27 4.40 2.24
C SER A 98 -5.59 4.52 1.48
N GLU A 99 -6.70 4.18 2.14
CA GLU A 99 -8.04 4.21 1.56
C GLU A 99 -8.40 5.58 0.99
N GLU A 100 -8.17 6.66 1.75
CA GLU A 100 -8.50 8.02 1.30
C GLU A 100 -7.60 8.49 0.15
N GLN A 101 -6.41 7.96 0.04
CA GLN A 101 -5.48 8.36 -1.01
C GLN A 101 -5.71 7.59 -2.32
N ILE A 102 -5.94 6.28 -2.26
CA ILE A 102 -6.16 5.50 -3.50
C ILE A 102 -7.45 5.87 -4.23
N LYS A 103 -8.46 6.40 -3.54
CA LYS A 103 -9.68 6.95 -4.16
C LYS A 103 -9.40 8.04 -5.19
N LYS A 104 -8.25 8.72 -5.08
CA LYS A 104 -7.84 9.83 -5.95
C LYS A 104 -6.98 9.37 -7.13
N SER A 105 -6.51 8.13 -7.11
CA SER A 105 -5.57 7.61 -8.11
C SER A 105 -6.29 6.95 -9.27
N ASN A 106 -5.97 7.38 -10.49
CA ASN A 106 -6.43 6.74 -11.74
C ASN A 106 -5.33 5.86 -12.36
N LEU A 107 -4.15 5.75 -11.73
CA LEU A 107 -3.10 4.86 -12.22
C LEU A 107 -3.39 3.41 -11.85
N PRO A 108 -2.96 2.45 -12.68
CA PRO A 108 -3.14 1.03 -12.42
C PRO A 108 -2.53 0.61 -11.09
N MET A 109 -3.25 -0.21 -10.32
CA MET A 109 -2.79 -0.74 -9.03
C MET A 109 -3.09 -2.23 -8.91
N LEU A 110 -2.03 -3.01 -8.65
CA LEU A 110 -2.12 -4.42 -8.29
C LEU A 110 -2.10 -4.54 -6.77
N PHE A 111 -3.12 -5.18 -6.24
CA PHE A 111 -3.24 -5.55 -4.83
C PHE A 111 -2.86 -7.02 -4.67
N ILE A 112 -1.94 -7.30 -3.74
CA ILE A 112 -1.51 -8.65 -3.39
C ILE A 112 -1.71 -8.84 -1.89
N HIS A 113 -2.25 -9.99 -1.46
CA HIS A 113 -2.44 -10.25 -0.04
C HIS A 113 -2.51 -11.76 0.24
N GLY A 114 -1.91 -12.22 1.33
CA GLY A 114 -2.07 -13.59 1.79
C GLY A 114 -3.36 -13.78 2.57
N ASP A 115 -4.13 -14.83 2.28
CA ASP A 115 -5.36 -15.12 3.04
C ASP A 115 -5.08 -15.64 4.46
N GLY A 116 -3.86 -16.12 4.72
CA GLY A 116 -3.37 -16.47 6.06
C GLY A 116 -2.78 -15.30 6.86
N ASP A 117 -2.86 -14.06 6.36
CA ASP A 117 -2.33 -12.90 7.07
C ASP A 117 -3.20 -12.54 8.28
N THR A 118 -2.62 -12.76 9.46
CA THR A 118 -3.25 -12.43 10.74
C THR A 118 -2.76 -11.12 11.34
N TYR A 119 -1.75 -10.47 10.74
CA TYR A 119 -1.22 -9.19 11.20
C TYR A 119 -1.91 -8.00 10.53
N VAL A 120 -2.06 -8.06 9.21
CA VAL A 120 -2.96 -7.19 8.43
C VAL A 120 -4.04 -8.09 7.83
N PRO A 121 -5.28 -8.07 8.35
CA PRO A 121 -6.30 -9.01 7.90
C PRO A 121 -6.69 -8.78 6.45
N VAL A 122 -6.92 -9.87 5.69
CA VAL A 122 -7.30 -9.84 4.27
C VAL A 122 -8.52 -8.93 4.00
N LYS A 123 -9.41 -8.77 4.96
CA LYS A 123 -10.54 -7.84 4.87
C LYS A 123 -10.10 -6.40 4.56
N MET A 124 -8.89 -6.00 4.95
CA MET A 124 -8.40 -4.65 4.65
C MET A 124 -8.10 -4.48 3.16
N VAL A 125 -7.50 -5.47 2.50
CA VAL A 125 -7.25 -5.38 1.05
C VAL A 125 -8.57 -5.44 0.27
N GLU A 126 -9.54 -6.22 0.71
CA GLU A 126 -10.88 -6.25 0.09
C GLU A 126 -11.55 -4.87 0.12
N GLN A 127 -11.44 -4.17 1.27
CA GLN A 127 -11.94 -2.81 1.44
C GLN A 127 -11.20 -1.82 0.54
N LEU A 128 -9.87 -1.89 0.50
CA LEU A 128 -9.04 -1.06 -0.37
C LEU A 128 -9.36 -1.29 -1.85
N TYR A 129 -9.43 -2.55 -2.27
CA TYR A 129 -9.78 -2.90 -3.64
C TYR A 129 -11.15 -2.35 -4.05
N LYS A 130 -12.14 -2.45 -3.15
CA LYS A 130 -13.51 -1.96 -3.42
C LYS A 130 -13.54 -0.46 -3.72
N VAL A 131 -12.76 0.35 -3.01
CA VAL A 131 -12.81 1.83 -3.11
C VAL A 131 -11.87 2.42 -4.15
N LYS A 132 -10.83 1.67 -4.58
CA LYS A 132 -9.92 2.12 -5.63
C LYS A 132 -10.66 2.17 -6.97
N PRO A 133 -10.63 3.32 -7.70
CA PRO A 133 -11.12 3.38 -9.08
C PRO A 133 -10.33 2.44 -10.02
N GLU A 134 -10.94 2.06 -11.13
CA GLU A 134 -10.21 1.34 -12.19
C GLU A 134 -9.06 2.21 -12.77
N PRO A 135 -7.97 1.63 -13.32
CA PRO A 135 -7.73 0.20 -13.42
C PRO A 135 -7.12 -0.38 -12.13
N LYS A 136 -7.51 -1.60 -11.79
CA LYS A 136 -7.03 -2.32 -10.59
C LYS A 136 -7.13 -3.83 -10.77
N GLU A 137 -6.26 -4.58 -10.10
CA GLU A 137 -6.30 -6.04 -10.01
C GLU A 137 -6.07 -6.49 -8.57
N LEU A 138 -6.59 -7.66 -8.22
CA LEU A 138 -6.43 -8.28 -6.91
C LEU A 138 -5.98 -9.73 -7.07
N TRP A 139 -4.92 -10.07 -6.37
CA TRP A 139 -4.46 -11.44 -6.23
C TRP A 139 -4.34 -11.82 -4.75
N ILE A 140 -5.18 -12.76 -4.33
CA ILE A 140 -5.09 -13.37 -3.00
C ILE A 140 -4.20 -14.60 -3.09
N VAL A 141 -3.16 -14.65 -2.27
CA VAL A 141 -2.15 -15.72 -2.24
C VAL A 141 -2.57 -16.77 -1.21
N PRO A 142 -2.97 -18.00 -1.64
CA PRO A 142 -3.46 -18.99 -0.72
C PRO A 142 -2.41 -19.40 0.32
N GLY A 143 -2.79 -19.43 1.60
CA GLY A 143 -1.96 -19.83 2.73
C GLY A 143 -0.80 -18.88 3.08
N ALA A 144 -0.58 -17.80 2.33
CA ALA A 144 0.50 -16.87 2.63
C ALA A 144 0.16 -16.05 3.88
N THR A 145 1.13 -15.96 4.80
CA THR A 145 1.06 -15.11 5.98
C THR A 145 1.61 -13.72 5.70
N HIS A 146 1.62 -12.84 6.69
CA HIS A 146 2.04 -11.44 6.53
C HIS A 146 3.42 -11.30 5.89
N ALA A 147 3.50 -10.52 4.81
CA ALA A 147 4.71 -10.25 4.02
C ALA A 147 5.40 -11.51 3.42
N HIS A 148 4.67 -12.62 3.30
CA HIS A 148 5.20 -13.85 2.73
C HIS A 148 4.60 -14.24 1.37
N SER A 149 3.85 -13.35 0.72
CA SER A 149 3.26 -13.62 -0.61
C SER A 149 4.30 -14.09 -1.62
N TYR A 150 5.41 -13.34 -1.75
CA TYR A 150 6.54 -13.73 -2.62
C TYR A 150 7.18 -15.05 -2.19
N LYS A 151 7.44 -15.24 -0.89
CA LYS A 151 8.08 -16.47 -0.38
C LYS A 151 7.22 -17.70 -0.61
N SER A 152 5.90 -17.56 -0.49
CA SER A 152 4.94 -18.67 -0.67
C SER A 152 4.78 -19.08 -2.13
N ALA A 153 4.85 -18.13 -3.07
CA ALA A 153 4.61 -18.37 -4.49
C ALA A 153 5.52 -17.53 -5.41
N PRO A 154 6.88 -17.69 -5.35
CA PRO A 154 7.81 -16.75 -5.99
C PRO A 154 7.67 -16.67 -7.52
N LYS A 155 7.40 -17.79 -8.19
CA LYS A 155 7.22 -17.83 -9.65
C LYS A 155 5.93 -17.14 -10.06
N GLU A 156 4.84 -17.47 -9.36
CA GLU A 156 3.53 -16.88 -9.64
C GLU A 156 3.51 -15.39 -9.29
N TYR A 157 4.10 -15.00 -8.17
CA TYR A 157 4.24 -13.59 -7.79
C TYR A 157 4.94 -12.77 -8.87
N THR A 158 6.08 -13.28 -9.35
CA THR A 158 6.84 -12.63 -10.43
C THR A 158 6.02 -12.56 -11.71
N LYS A 159 5.26 -13.61 -12.04
CA LYS A 159 4.38 -13.66 -13.21
C LYS A 159 3.25 -12.63 -13.08
N GLN A 160 2.54 -12.60 -11.96
CA GLN A 160 1.42 -11.67 -11.71
C GLN A 160 1.87 -10.20 -11.85
N VAL A 161 3.02 -9.84 -11.25
CA VAL A 161 3.55 -8.47 -11.36
C VAL A 161 3.94 -8.14 -12.81
N LYS A 162 4.59 -9.06 -13.53
CA LYS A 162 4.99 -8.84 -14.92
C LYS A 162 3.78 -8.71 -15.85
N ASP A 163 2.81 -9.60 -15.72
CA ASP A 163 1.60 -9.61 -16.55
C ASP A 163 0.80 -8.32 -16.34
N PHE A 164 0.66 -7.89 -15.07
CA PHE A 164 0.03 -6.63 -14.72
C PHE A 164 0.72 -5.43 -15.39
N ILE A 165 2.04 -5.32 -15.26
CA ILE A 165 2.80 -4.23 -15.89
C ILE A 165 2.63 -4.28 -17.42
N SER A 166 2.77 -5.44 -18.04
CA SER A 166 2.64 -5.61 -19.48
C SER A 166 1.26 -5.18 -20.00
N LYS A 167 0.21 -5.66 -19.33
CA LYS A 167 -1.19 -5.36 -19.69
C LYS A 167 -1.46 -3.85 -19.75
N TYR A 168 -0.96 -3.11 -18.76
CA TYR A 168 -1.20 -1.66 -18.69
C TYR A 168 -0.10 -0.81 -19.33
N SER A 169 0.94 -1.44 -19.91
CA SER A 169 1.93 -0.76 -20.75
C SER A 169 1.44 -0.59 -22.19
N GLU A 170 0.64 -1.54 -22.68
CA GLU A 170 0.15 -1.59 -24.06
C GLU A 170 -1.11 -0.74 -24.27
N SER A 171 -1.74 -0.26 -23.20
CA SER A 171 -2.98 0.55 -23.26
C SER A 171 -2.68 2.03 -23.54
N LYS A 172 -2.07 2.33 -24.69
CA LYS A 172 -1.87 3.69 -25.21
C LYS A 172 -2.64 3.92 -26.48
#